data_4c20f438679e3c4fe1db79825f534817
#
_entry.id   4c20f438679e3c4fe1db79825f534817
#
_cell.length_a   1.000
_cell.length_b   1.000
_cell.length_c   1.000
_cell.angle_alpha   90.00
_cell.angle_beta   90.00
_cell.angle_gamma   90.00
#
_symmetry.space_group_name_H-M   'P 1'
#
loop_
_entity.id
_entity.type
_entity.pdbx_description
1 polymer ?
#
loop_
_entity_poly.entity_id
_entity_poly.type
_entity_poly.pdbx_seq_one_letter_code
_entity_poly.pdbx_strand_id
1 'polypeptide(L)'
;ITYAAENIIKTFTEINHQEKKPIVLSKYASSMLHFNRDKYFLTEFSGDWAHEVNIAERELAFGKKTIDTKLGARANMFCSPFFQLALDGKSEENQGEVLVGTLGWTGNFSFVFEVDNKNELRVISGINPYASEYSLKQNEIFRTPDFYFTYSFTGKGQASRNFHDWARKYQVKDGNQTRMTLLNNWEATYFDFDEAKLVKLMDDAVELGVDMFLLDDGWFANKYPRSGDHQGLGDWDETADKLPHGIGYLTEAAKKKSIKFGIWIEPEMVNPKSELYEKHKDWVIHLPNRDEYYFRNQLV
;
A
#
# COMPACT_ATOMS: atom_id res chain seq x y z
N ILE A 1 21.34 -1.49 -8.60
CA ILE A 1 21.58 -0.10 -8.15
C ILE A 1 21.84 -0.13 -6.65
N THR A 2 22.84 0.59 -6.18
CA THR A 2 23.20 0.63 -4.75
C THR A 2 23.08 2.03 -4.21
N TYR A 3 22.40 2.18 -3.08
CA TYR A 3 22.32 3.39 -2.26
C TYR A 3 23.26 3.19 -1.07
N ALA A 4 24.55 3.44 -1.28
CA ALA A 4 25.61 3.04 -0.36
C ALA A 4 25.51 3.72 1.02
N ALA A 5 25.09 5.00 1.05
CA ALA A 5 24.96 5.74 2.31
C ALA A 5 23.85 5.19 3.22
N GLU A 6 22.77 4.70 2.63
CA GLU A 6 21.60 4.14 3.32
C GLU A 6 21.64 2.61 3.41
N ASN A 7 22.68 1.97 2.86
CA ASN A 7 22.84 0.52 2.80
C ASN A 7 21.63 -0.21 2.18
N ILE A 8 21.09 0.36 1.07
CA ILE A 8 19.98 -0.24 0.32
C ILE A 8 20.47 -0.68 -1.05
N ILE A 9 20.04 -1.86 -1.48
CA ILE A 9 20.25 -2.40 -2.82
C ILE A 9 18.91 -2.53 -3.51
N LYS A 10 18.85 -2.05 -4.75
CA LYS A 10 17.72 -2.19 -5.65
C LYS A 10 18.05 -3.12 -6.80
N THR A 11 17.20 -4.11 -7.05
CA THR A 11 17.28 -5.03 -8.19
C THR A 11 15.99 -5.02 -9.00
N PHE A 12 16.12 -5.30 -10.28
CA PHE A 12 15.02 -5.53 -11.21
C PHE A 12 15.53 -6.38 -12.37
N THR A 13 14.61 -6.92 -13.16
CA THR A 13 14.91 -7.66 -14.39
C THR A 13 14.34 -6.91 -15.59
N GLU A 14 15.14 -6.77 -16.63
CA GLU A 14 14.70 -6.27 -17.94
C GLU A 14 14.70 -7.42 -18.95
N ILE A 15 13.57 -7.63 -19.64
CA ILE A 15 13.40 -8.65 -20.66
C ILE A 15 13.24 -7.91 -21.99
N ASN A 16 14.23 -8.03 -22.86
CA ASN A 16 14.23 -7.43 -24.19
C ASN A 16 13.86 -8.50 -25.21
N HIS A 17 12.79 -8.28 -25.96
CA HIS A 17 12.30 -9.21 -26.95
C HIS A 17 12.61 -8.73 -28.38
N GLN A 18 13.39 -9.52 -29.12
CA GLN A 18 13.82 -9.17 -30.49
C GLN A 18 13.21 -10.08 -31.58
N GLU A 19 12.52 -11.14 -31.18
CA GLU A 19 11.89 -12.07 -32.12
C GLU A 19 10.67 -11.44 -32.82
N LYS A 20 10.39 -11.87 -34.05
CA LYS A 20 9.31 -11.30 -34.87
C LYS A 20 7.91 -11.54 -34.32
N LYS A 21 7.69 -12.67 -33.64
CA LYS A 21 6.39 -13.03 -33.09
C LYS A 21 6.31 -12.59 -31.62
N PRO A 22 5.18 -12.03 -31.16
CA PRO A 22 4.98 -11.75 -29.76
C PRO A 22 5.16 -13.00 -28.89
N ILE A 23 5.67 -12.81 -27.67
CA ILE A 23 5.72 -13.85 -26.64
C ILE A 23 4.86 -13.45 -25.46
N VAL A 24 4.42 -14.42 -24.68
CA VAL A 24 3.67 -14.20 -23.46
C VAL A 24 4.57 -14.50 -22.27
N LEU A 25 4.78 -13.50 -21.40
CA LEU A 25 5.46 -13.65 -20.14
C LEU A 25 4.43 -14.06 -19.08
N SER A 26 4.49 -15.31 -18.63
CA SER A 26 3.56 -15.87 -17.63
C SER A 26 4.15 -15.95 -16.22
N LYS A 27 5.50 -15.93 -16.12
CA LYS A 27 6.21 -15.95 -14.83
C LYS A 27 7.60 -15.35 -14.98
N TYR A 28 7.90 -14.40 -14.10
CA TYR A 28 9.18 -13.69 -14.05
C TYR A 28 9.41 -13.19 -12.63
N ALA A 29 10.63 -12.75 -12.31
CA ALA A 29 10.97 -12.26 -10.99
C ALA A 29 11.78 -10.96 -11.08
N SER A 30 11.59 -10.09 -10.10
CA SER A 30 12.39 -8.87 -9.90
C SER A 30 13.75 -9.18 -9.28
N SER A 31 13.81 -10.24 -8.47
CA SER A 31 15.00 -10.66 -7.77
C SER A 31 14.95 -12.15 -7.45
N MET A 32 16.14 -12.77 -7.42
CA MET A 32 16.35 -14.09 -6.87
C MET A 32 17.63 -14.05 -6.05
N LEU A 33 17.51 -14.21 -4.72
CA LEU A 33 18.61 -14.26 -3.78
C LEU A 33 18.84 -15.68 -3.32
N HIS A 34 20.10 -16.04 -3.08
CA HIS A 34 20.51 -17.36 -2.60
C HIS A 34 21.28 -17.22 -1.28
N PHE A 35 20.97 -18.12 -0.34
CA PHE A 35 21.62 -18.19 0.96
C PHE A 35 22.01 -19.64 1.26
N ASN A 36 23.20 -19.81 1.82
CA ASN A 36 23.69 -21.06 2.38
C ASN A 36 24.05 -20.78 3.84
N ARG A 37 23.12 -21.13 4.76
CA ARG A 37 23.20 -20.90 6.19
C ARG A 37 22.60 -22.08 6.94
N ASP A 38 22.89 -22.20 8.21
CA ASP A 38 22.39 -23.31 9.01
C ASP A 38 20.90 -23.21 9.30
N LYS A 39 20.40 -21.97 9.52
CA LYS A 39 19.00 -21.70 9.85
C LYS A 39 18.48 -20.41 9.23
N TYR A 40 17.18 -20.39 8.99
CA TYR A 40 16.46 -19.26 8.43
C TYR A 40 15.20 -18.97 9.25
N PHE A 41 15.04 -17.74 9.73
CA PHE A 41 13.84 -17.31 10.45
C PHE A 41 13.14 -16.20 9.66
N LEU A 42 11.96 -16.52 9.15
CA LEU A 42 11.15 -15.60 8.37
C LEU A 42 10.17 -14.89 9.28
N THR A 43 10.20 -13.55 9.25
CA THR A 43 9.15 -12.69 9.83
C THR A 43 8.29 -12.16 8.71
N GLU A 44 6.99 -12.39 8.81
CA GLU A 44 5.94 -11.90 7.90
C GLU A 44 4.97 -10.99 8.65
N PHE A 45 4.30 -10.11 7.92
CA PHE A 45 3.38 -9.11 8.44
C PHE A 45 2.02 -9.30 7.77
N SER A 46 1.00 -9.51 8.57
CA SER A 46 -0.37 -9.71 8.12
C SER A 46 -1.34 -8.82 8.90
N GLY A 47 -2.55 -8.69 8.45
CA GLY A 47 -3.52 -7.90 9.17
C GLY A 47 -4.85 -7.79 8.46
N ASP A 48 -5.67 -6.91 8.99
CA ASP A 48 -6.96 -6.50 8.46
C ASP A 48 -7.25 -5.10 8.97
N TRP A 49 -8.37 -4.52 8.59
CA TRP A 49 -8.84 -3.23 9.11
C TRP A 49 -8.94 -3.26 10.64
N ALA A 50 -8.41 -2.22 11.30
CA ALA A 50 -8.28 -2.09 12.75
C ALA A 50 -7.52 -3.26 13.43
N HIS A 51 -6.74 -4.02 12.66
CA HIS A 51 -5.91 -5.13 13.13
C HIS A 51 -4.68 -5.31 12.24
N GLU A 52 -4.04 -4.19 11.89
CA GLU A 52 -2.94 -4.12 10.95
C GLU A 52 -1.63 -4.60 11.56
N VAL A 53 -0.73 -5.07 10.68
CA VAL A 53 0.68 -5.37 10.98
C VAL A 53 0.88 -6.36 12.12
N ASN A 54 0.14 -7.48 12.12
CA ASN A 54 0.43 -8.60 13.02
C ASN A 54 1.72 -9.30 12.57
N ILE A 55 2.62 -9.51 13.52
CA ILE A 55 3.93 -10.10 13.29
C ILE A 55 3.87 -11.60 13.55
N ALA A 56 4.31 -12.39 12.56
CA ALA A 56 4.52 -13.83 12.72
C ALA A 56 5.96 -14.19 12.32
N GLU A 57 6.69 -14.84 13.23
CA GLU A 57 8.03 -15.34 12.96
C GLU A 57 8.04 -16.88 12.99
N ARG A 58 8.70 -17.48 12.00
CA ARG A 58 8.85 -18.94 11.89
C ARG A 58 10.20 -19.35 11.35
N GLU A 59 10.72 -20.48 11.80
CA GLU A 59 11.85 -21.15 11.19
C GLU A 59 11.40 -21.78 9.85
N LEU A 60 12.19 -21.59 8.79
CA LEU A 60 11.97 -22.22 7.51
C LEU A 60 12.64 -23.59 7.49
N ALA A 61 11.92 -24.59 6.97
CA ALA A 61 12.40 -25.95 6.77
C ALA A 61 12.32 -26.32 5.29
N PHE A 62 12.83 -27.49 4.95
CA PHE A 62 12.70 -28.06 3.61
C PHE A 62 11.31 -27.90 3.02
N GLY A 63 11.24 -27.32 1.82
CA GLY A 63 10.00 -27.03 1.13
C GLY A 63 9.84 -25.55 0.76
N LYS A 64 8.58 -25.10 0.61
CA LYS A 64 8.26 -23.75 0.19
C LYS A 64 7.34 -23.05 1.18
N LYS A 65 7.68 -21.81 1.52
CA LYS A 65 6.78 -20.83 2.12
C LYS A 65 6.57 -19.69 1.13
N THR A 66 5.33 -19.27 0.96
CA THR A 66 4.99 -18.13 0.11
C THR A 66 4.28 -17.06 0.92
N ILE A 67 4.65 -15.81 0.69
CA ILE A 67 3.92 -14.61 1.11
C ILE A 67 3.40 -13.98 -0.17
N ASP A 68 2.09 -13.95 -0.36
CA ASP A 68 1.51 -13.46 -1.61
C ASP A 68 0.11 -12.88 -1.42
N THR A 69 -0.35 -12.15 -2.43
CA THR A 69 -1.71 -11.63 -2.52
C THR A 69 -2.26 -11.72 -3.93
N LYS A 70 -3.59 -11.79 -4.02
CA LYS A 70 -4.37 -11.88 -5.27
C LYS A 70 -5.54 -10.90 -5.29
N LEU A 71 -5.47 -9.85 -4.46
CA LEU A 71 -6.57 -8.91 -4.22
C LEU A 71 -6.58 -7.69 -5.16
N GLY A 72 -5.67 -7.65 -6.15
CA GLY A 72 -5.63 -6.57 -7.14
C GLY A 72 -5.34 -5.20 -6.52
N ALA A 73 -6.28 -4.27 -6.63
CA ALA A 73 -6.12 -2.90 -6.13
C ALA A 73 -5.90 -2.80 -4.61
N ARG A 74 -6.33 -3.82 -3.85
CA ARG A 74 -6.10 -3.93 -2.40
C ARG A 74 -5.04 -4.99 -2.05
N ALA A 75 -4.03 -5.12 -2.88
CA ALA A 75 -3.04 -6.18 -2.81
C ALA A 75 -2.33 -6.29 -1.45
N ASN A 76 -2.12 -5.19 -0.75
CA ASN A 76 -1.43 -5.14 0.54
C ASN A 76 -2.36 -5.19 1.77
N MET A 77 -3.66 -5.36 1.58
CA MET A 77 -4.64 -5.25 2.66
C MET A 77 -4.43 -6.27 3.78
N PHE A 78 -4.28 -7.55 3.44
CA PHE A 78 -4.13 -8.62 4.43
C PHE A 78 -2.70 -9.11 4.59
N CYS A 79 -1.80 -8.70 3.71
CA CYS A 79 -0.43 -9.16 3.66
C CYS A 79 0.49 -8.06 3.15
N SER A 80 1.50 -7.70 3.90
CA SER A 80 2.43 -6.65 3.51
C SER A 80 3.45 -7.14 2.46
N PRO A 81 3.78 -6.34 1.43
CA PRO A 81 4.83 -6.65 0.46
C PRO A 81 6.23 -6.44 1.06
N PHE A 82 6.44 -6.99 2.24
CA PHE A 82 7.62 -6.78 3.07
C PHE A 82 7.89 -8.02 3.93
N PHE A 83 9.16 -8.35 4.14
CA PHE A 83 9.56 -9.44 5.01
C PHE A 83 10.90 -9.16 5.69
N GLN A 84 11.18 -9.86 6.78
CA GLN A 84 12.49 -9.93 7.39
C GLN A 84 12.95 -11.40 7.43
N LEU A 85 14.20 -11.64 7.07
CA LEU A 85 14.82 -12.96 7.03
C LEU A 85 16.06 -12.94 7.92
N ALA A 86 15.96 -13.48 9.12
CA ALA A 86 17.11 -13.64 10.00
C ALA A 86 17.87 -14.93 9.67
N LEU A 87 19.20 -14.90 9.77
CA LEU A 87 20.13 -15.95 9.38
C LEU A 87 20.86 -16.50 10.60
N ASP A 88 20.97 -17.85 10.67
CA ASP A 88 21.65 -18.64 11.70
C ASP A 88 21.12 -18.49 13.13
N GLY A 89 20.11 -17.63 13.33
CA GLY A 89 19.44 -17.40 14.59
C GLY A 89 18.36 -16.33 14.45
N LYS A 90 17.52 -16.20 15.46
CA LYS A 90 16.54 -15.10 15.51
C LYS A 90 17.29 -13.78 15.65
N SER A 91 16.84 -12.78 14.91
CA SER A 91 17.34 -11.41 15.04
C SER A 91 16.47 -10.61 16.00
N GLU A 92 17.11 -9.83 16.86
CA GLU A 92 16.48 -8.89 17.77
C GLU A 92 16.65 -7.45 17.28
N GLU A 93 16.24 -6.47 18.07
CA GLU A 93 16.34 -5.05 17.72
C GLU A 93 17.79 -4.63 17.42
N ASN A 94 18.76 -5.04 18.28
CA ASN A 94 20.13 -4.56 18.24
C ASN A 94 21.16 -5.67 18.00
N GLN A 95 20.74 -6.90 17.70
CA GLN A 95 21.64 -8.02 17.45
C GLN A 95 21.07 -9.05 16.46
N GLY A 96 21.98 -9.80 15.85
CA GLY A 96 21.67 -10.83 14.87
C GLY A 96 21.76 -10.31 13.43
N GLU A 97 21.94 -11.26 12.53
CA GLU A 97 21.97 -10.99 11.09
C GLU A 97 20.58 -11.03 10.52
N VAL A 98 20.23 -10.05 9.73
CA VAL A 98 18.90 -9.97 9.08
C VAL A 98 19.00 -9.31 7.71
N LEU A 99 18.34 -9.93 6.73
CA LEU A 99 17.98 -9.31 5.47
C LEU A 99 16.53 -8.85 5.56
N VAL A 100 16.27 -7.63 5.12
CA VAL A 100 14.92 -7.07 5.02
C VAL A 100 14.67 -6.73 3.57
N GLY A 101 13.52 -7.15 3.03
CA GLY A 101 13.18 -6.95 1.62
C GLY A 101 11.76 -6.49 1.40
N THR A 102 11.56 -5.66 0.37
CA THR A 102 10.26 -5.17 -0.07
C THR A 102 10.20 -5.03 -1.58
N LEU A 103 9.00 -5.17 -2.14
CA LEU A 103 8.74 -4.96 -3.56
C LEU A 103 8.07 -3.60 -3.79
N GLY A 104 8.64 -2.77 -4.66
CA GLY A 104 8.07 -1.49 -5.10
C GLY A 104 6.94 -1.70 -6.11
N TRP A 105 5.85 -2.31 -5.66
CA TRP A 105 4.71 -2.67 -6.49
C TRP A 105 3.40 -2.53 -5.71
N THR A 106 2.39 -1.97 -6.34
CA THR A 106 1.07 -1.72 -5.72
C THR A 106 0.03 -2.79 -6.05
N GLY A 107 0.34 -3.71 -6.96
CA GLY A 107 -0.53 -4.81 -7.36
C GLY A 107 -0.19 -6.13 -6.67
N ASN A 108 -0.71 -7.23 -7.21
CA ASN A 108 -0.49 -8.56 -6.68
C ASN A 108 0.99 -8.93 -6.68
N PHE A 109 1.53 -9.28 -5.53
CA PHE A 109 2.94 -9.63 -5.34
C PHE A 109 3.10 -11.06 -4.83
N SER A 110 4.32 -11.59 -4.95
CA SER A 110 4.70 -12.88 -4.39
C SER A 110 6.16 -12.88 -3.96
N PHE A 111 6.42 -13.34 -2.74
CA PHE A 111 7.73 -13.76 -2.23
C PHE A 111 7.70 -15.25 -1.99
N VAL A 112 8.60 -15.99 -2.63
CA VAL A 112 8.72 -17.42 -2.47
C VAL A 112 10.04 -17.73 -1.78
N PHE A 113 9.98 -18.39 -0.63
CA PHE A 113 11.11 -18.87 0.15
C PHE A 113 11.16 -20.38 -0.03
N GLU A 114 12.18 -20.87 -0.71
CA GLU A 114 12.32 -22.29 -1.05
C GLU A 114 13.64 -22.83 -0.46
N VAL A 115 13.51 -23.70 0.53
CA VAL A 115 14.63 -24.42 1.13
C VAL A 115 14.74 -25.79 0.48
N ASP A 116 15.90 -26.11 -0.10
CA ASP A 116 16.14 -27.38 -0.75
C ASP A 116 16.64 -28.49 0.22
N ASN A 117 16.96 -29.66 -0.32
CA ASN A 117 17.43 -30.81 0.44
C ASN A 117 18.87 -30.67 0.98
N LYS A 118 19.58 -29.62 0.59
CA LYS A 118 20.92 -29.25 1.11
C LYS A 118 20.84 -28.09 2.09
N ASN A 119 19.64 -27.68 2.47
CA ASN A 119 19.37 -26.53 3.30
C ASN A 119 19.79 -25.19 2.65
N GLU A 120 19.85 -25.13 1.30
CA GLU A 120 20.08 -23.88 0.59
C GLU A 120 18.73 -23.16 0.36
N LEU A 121 18.70 -21.87 0.69
CA LEU A 121 17.48 -21.05 0.55
C LEU A 121 17.55 -20.21 -0.72
N ARG A 122 16.48 -20.26 -1.52
CA ARG A 122 16.15 -19.28 -2.56
C ARG A 122 15.04 -18.37 -2.12
N VAL A 123 15.21 -17.05 -2.31
CA VAL A 123 14.18 -16.04 -2.12
C VAL A 123 13.87 -15.42 -3.48
N ILE A 124 12.68 -15.67 -4.00
CA ILE A 124 12.22 -15.18 -5.31
C ILE A 124 11.15 -14.12 -5.07
N SER A 125 11.35 -12.92 -5.60
CA SER A 125 10.49 -11.76 -5.37
C SER A 125 9.99 -11.17 -6.68
N GLY A 126 8.70 -10.85 -6.77
CA GLY A 126 8.14 -10.24 -7.99
C GLY A 126 6.63 -10.13 -7.99
N ILE A 127 6.08 -9.83 -9.17
CA ILE A 127 4.63 -9.86 -9.43
C ILE A 127 4.11 -11.28 -9.23
N ASN A 128 2.94 -11.41 -8.61
CA ASN A 128 2.27 -12.70 -8.50
C ASN A 128 1.88 -13.21 -9.89
N PRO A 129 2.33 -14.41 -10.29
CA PRO A 129 2.01 -14.96 -11.60
C PRO A 129 0.55 -15.41 -11.75
N TYR A 130 -0.24 -15.39 -10.68
CA TYR A 130 -1.64 -15.79 -10.72
C TYR A 130 -2.47 -14.82 -11.57
N ALA A 131 -3.11 -15.33 -12.62
CA ALA A 131 -3.92 -14.57 -13.57
C ALA A 131 -3.21 -13.30 -14.11
N SER A 132 -1.88 -13.38 -14.28
CA SER A 132 -1.03 -12.28 -14.72
C SER A 132 -0.19 -12.73 -15.92
N GLU A 133 -0.52 -12.19 -17.08
CA GLU A 133 0.21 -12.42 -18.33
C GLU A 133 0.53 -11.09 -18.99
N TYR A 134 1.70 -11.00 -19.57
CA TYR A 134 2.13 -9.84 -20.34
C TYR A 134 2.56 -10.24 -21.74
N SER A 135 1.89 -9.69 -22.76
CA SER A 135 2.26 -9.91 -24.15
C SER A 135 3.35 -8.93 -24.56
N LEU A 136 4.55 -9.45 -24.82
CA LEU A 136 5.73 -8.68 -25.19
C LEU A 136 5.94 -8.77 -26.71
N LYS A 137 5.84 -7.63 -27.40
CA LYS A 137 6.01 -7.53 -28.85
C LYS A 137 7.48 -7.35 -29.23
N GLN A 138 7.77 -7.51 -30.53
CA GLN A 138 9.12 -7.28 -31.06
C GLN A 138 9.65 -5.89 -30.70
N ASN A 139 10.90 -5.81 -30.24
CA ASN A 139 11.59 -4.60 -29.79
C ASN A 139 11.00 -3.91 -28.55
N GLU A 140 10.05 -4.54 -27.85
CA GLU A 140 9.60 -4.08 -26.55
C GLU A 140 10.54 -4.58 -25.44
N ILE A 141 10.63 -3.76 -24.38
CA ILE A 141 11.35 -4.09 -23.16
C ILE A 141 10.33 -4.14 -22.02
N PHE A 142 10.23 -5.30 -21.38
CA PHE A 142 9.48 -5.43 -20.14
C PHE A 142 10.42 -5.29 -18.97
N ARG A 143 10.15 -4.34 -18.07
CA ARG A 143 10.89 -4.13 -16.85
C ARG A 143 10.02 -4.51 -15.65
N THR A 144 10.53 -5.40 -14.80
CA THR A 144 9.85 -5.80 -13.57
C THR A 144 9.83 -4.67 -12.54
N PRO A 145 8.91 -4.70 -11.55
CA PRO A 145 8.99 -3.81 -10.39
C PRO A 145 10.34 -3.89 -9.69
N ASP A 146 10.74 -2.79 -9.05
CA ASP A 146 11.96 -2.74 -8.27
C ASP A 146 11.81 -3.56 -6.98
N PHE A 147 12.75 -4.43 -6.69
CA PHE A 147 12.89 -5.09 -5.39
C PHE A 147 13.99 -4.39 -4.61
N TYR A 148 13.69 -3.96 -3.39
CA TYR A 148 14.62 -3.28 -2.50
C TYR A 148 14.94 -4.17 -1.31
N PHE A 149 16.22 -4.21 -0.93
CA PHE A 149 16.62 -4.91 0.27
C PHE A 149 17.80 -4.26 0.97
N THR A 150 17.91 -4.52 2.25
CA THR A 150 19.05 -4.19 3.09
C THR A 150 19.51 -5.39 3.88
N TYR A 151 20.75 -5.35 4.31
CA TYR A 151 21.34 -6.35 5.18
C TYR A 151 21.95 -5.69 6.41
N SER A 152 21.70 -6.26 7.58
CA SER A 152 22.22 -5.76 8.86
C SER A 152 22.83 -6.89 9.67
N PHE A 153 24.00 -6.65 10.24
CA PHE A 153 24.67 -7.53 11.21
C PHE A 153 24.33 -7.17 12.66
N THR A 154 23.63 -6.06 12.86
CA THR A 154 23.31 -5.47 14.17
C THR A 154 21.81 -5.35 14.42
N GLY A 155 21.05 -6.35 13.92
CA GLY A 155 19.65 -6.52 14.23
C GLY A 155 18.67 -5.79 13.32
N LYS A 156 17.39 -5.99 13.62
CA LYS A 156 16.22 -5.49 12.88
C LYS A 156 16.13 -3.97 12.90
N GLY A 157 16.51 -3.34 14.01
CA GLY A 157 16.47 -1.89 14.17
C GLY A 157 17.38 -1.15 13.20
N GLN A 158 18.60 -1.65 12.95
CA GLN A 158 19.47 -1.05 11.96
C GLN A 158 18.92 -1.23 10.54
N ALA A 159 18.42 -2.42 10.19
CA ALA A 159 17.79 -2.66 8.91
C ALA A 159 16.58 -1.73 8.67
N SER A 160 15.78 -1.50 9.70
CA SER A 160 14.65 -0.56 9.68
C SER A 160 15.12 0.88 9.45
N ARG A 161 16.13 1.35 10.16
CA ARG A 161 16.71 2.69 9.98
C ARG A 161 17.27 2.91 8.57
N ASN A 162 17.91 1.89 7.98
CA ASN A 162 18.38 1.95 6.60
C ASN A 162 17.24 2.27 5.62
N PHE A 163 16.09 1.58 5.76
CA PHE A 163 14.89 1.86 4.95
C PHE A 163 14.28 3.22 5.26
N HIS A 164 14.25 3.65 6.51
CA HIS A 164 13.71 4.97 6.89
C HIS A 164 14.54 6.10 6.27
N ASP A 165 15.87 6.00 6.34
CA ASP A 165 16.76 7.02 5.78
C ASP A 165 16.66 7.06 4.25
N TRP A 166 16.63 5.89 3.61
CA TRP A 166 16.43 5.78 2.17
C TRP A 166 15.06 6.33 1.74
N ALA A 167 13.98 5.97 2.45
CA ALA A 167 12.63 6.41 2.11
C ALA A 167 12.49 7.92 2.23
N ARG A 168 13.01 8.54 3.32
CA ARG A 168 13.01 9.99 3.49
C ARG A 168 13.73 10.72 2.37
N LYS A 169 14.82 10.16 1.87
CA LYS A 169 15.66 10.81 0.88
C LYS A 169 15.18 10.62 -0.56
N TYR A 170 14.60 9.45 -0.88
CA TYR A 170 14.37 9.05 -2.28
C TYR A 170 12.91 8.73 -2.62
N GLN A 171 12.04 8.48 -1.64
CA GLN A 171 10.67 8.02 -1.89
C GLN A 171 9.60 8.99 -1.39
N VAL A 172 9.83 9.60 -0.24
CA VAL A 172 8.83 10.48 0.38
C VAL A 172 9.09 11.91 -0.06
N LYS A 173 8.10 12.55 -0.67
CA LYS A 173 8.16 13.99 -0.99
C LYS A 173 8.40 14.77 0.30
N ASP A 174 9.37 15.67 0.26
CA ASP A 174 9.77 16.50 1.40
C ASP A 174 10.08 15.68 2.67
N GLY A 175 10.70 14.49 2.48
CA GLY A 175 10.88 13.47 3.51
C GLY A 175 11.63 13.91 4.77
N ASN A 176 12.47 14.97 4.66
CA ASN A 176 13.24 15.54 5.77
C ASN A 176 12.53 16.72 6.46
N GLN A 177 11.34 17.14 5.97
CA GLN A 177 10.58 18.20 6.62
C GLN A 177 9.75 17.66 7.78
N THR A 178 9.48 18.51 8.74
CA THR A 178 8.57 18.20 9.86
C THR A 178 7.18 17.88 9.32
N ARG A 179 6.58 16.81 9.79
CA ARG A 179 5.20 16.43 9.47
C ARG A 179 4.24 17.24 10.32
N MET A 180 3.11 17.62 9.71
CA MET A 180 2.04 18.32 10.40
C MET A 180 1.33 17.37 11.35
N THR A 181 0.91 17.90 12.49
CA THR A 181 -0.09 17.26 13.33
C THR A 181 -1.45 17.42 12.67
N LEU A 182 -2.33 16.40 12.81
CA LEU A 182 -3.61 16.35 12.10
C LEU A 182 -4.74 15.96 13.04
N LEU A 183 -5.86 16.69 12.97
CA LEU A 183 -7.14 16.31 13.55
C LEU A 183 -8.08 15.88 12.41
N ASN A 184 -8.52 14.62 12.47
CA ASN A 184 -9.53 14.06 11.58
C ASN A 184 -10.88 14.06 12.30
N ASN A 185 -11.97 14.45 11.62
CA ASN A 185 -13.29 14.50 12.26
C ASN A 185 -13.97 13.12 12.43
N TRP A 186 -13.47 12.05 11.77
CA TRP A 186 -14.18 10.78 11.66
C TRP A 186 -14.65 10.24 13.01
N GLU A 187 -13.76 10.00 13.95
CA GLU A 187 -14.11 9.45 15.27
C GLU A 187 -14.98 10.39 16.14
N ALA A 188 -14.98 11.67 15.83
CA ALA A 188 -15.82 12.64 16.54
C ALA A 188 -17.26 12.75 16.01
N THR A 189 -17.47 12.49 14.71
CA THR A 189 -18.74 12.78 14.06
C THR A 189 -19.29 11.67 13.19
N TYR A 190 -18.42 10.78 12.69
CA TYR A 190 -18.77 9.87 11.59
C TYR A 190 -19.47 10.64 10.46
N PHE A 191 -20.64 10.18 10.01
CA PHE A 191 -21.45 10.83 8.96
C PHE A 191 -22.31 11.99 9.47
N ASP A 192 -22.40 12.21 10.80
CA ASP A 192 -23.26 13.24 11.42
C ASP A 192 -22.50 14.55 11.63
N PHE A 193 -22.40 15.34 10.57
CA PHE A 193 -21.80 16.68 10.60
C PHE A 193 -22.49 17.65 9.63
N ASP A 194 -22.30 18.92 9.91
CA ASP A 194 -22.59 20.08 9.09
C ASP A 194 -21.42 21.07 9.13
N GLU A 195 -21.54 22.15 8.35
CA GLU A 195 -20.50 23.20 8.31
C GLU A 195 -20.20 23.81 9.70
N ALA A 196 -21.24 24.05 10.50
CA ALA A 196 -21.06 24.69 11.81
C ALA A 196 -20.27 23.77 12.77
N LYS A 197 -20.61 22.47 12.80
CA LYS A 197 -19.90 21.47 13.60
C LYS A 197 -18.43 21.34 13.16
N LEU A 198 -18.17 21.32 11.84
CA LEU A 198 -16.81 21.25 11.31
C LEU A 198 -15.97 22.48 11.65
N VAL A 199 -16.55 23.68 11.51
CA VAL A 199 -15.87 24.94 11.90
C VAL A 199 -15.57 24.97 13.39
N LYS A 200 -16.46 24.46 14.24
CA LYS A 200 -16.21 24.32 15.68
C LYS A 200 -15.04 23.37 15.97
N LEU A 201 -14.99 22.22 15.30
CA LEU A 201 -13.85 21.29 15.44
C LEU A 201 -12.52 21.90 14.95
N MET A 202 -12.56 22.80 13.96
CA MET A 202 -11.38 23.57 13.57
C MET A 202 -10.92 24.54 14.67
N ASP A 203 -11.87 25.14 15.42
CA ASP A 203 -11.53 25.99 16.59
C ASP A 203 -10.84 25.15 17.66
N ASP A 204 -11.38 23.98 17.96
CA ASP A 204 -10.80 23.05 18.94
C ASP A 204 -9.39 22.56 18.49
N ALA A 205 -9.20 22.30 17.18
CA ALA A 205 -7.89 21.96 16.61
C ALA A 205 -6.86 23.06 16.80
N VAL A 206 -7.24 24.32 16.59
CA VAL A 206 -6.37 25.49 16.84
C VAL A 206 -5.99 25.60 18.30
N GLU A 207 -6.96 25.46 19.21
CA GLU A 207 -6.70 25.51 20.67
C GLU A 207 -5.73 24.42 21.12
N LEU A 208 -5.80 23.22 20.50
CA LEU A 208 -4.90 22.11 20.72
C LEU A 208 -3.53 22.26 20.05
N GLY A 209 -3.33 23.28 19.22
CA GLY A 209 -2.09 23.50 18.48
C GLY A 209 -1.87 22.53 17.31
N VAL A 210 -2.94 22.04 16.71
CA VAL A 210 -2.91 21.14 15.56
C VAL A 210 -2.69 21.92 14.25
N ASP A 211 -1.85 21.43 13.36
CA ASP A 211 -1.46 22.11 12.12
C ASP A 211 -2.48 21.97 10.99
N MET A 212 -3.26 20.88 10.97
CA MET A 212 -4.17 20.51 9.88
C MET A 212 -5.48 19.92 10.41
N PHE A 213 -6.59 20.33 9.82
CA PHE A 213 -7.90 19.68 9.95
C PHE A 213 -8.17 18.87 8.68
N LEU A 214 -8.56 17.59 8.83
CA LEU A 214 -8.94 16.72 7.72
C LEU A 214 -10.43 16.38 7.80
N LEU A 215 -11.17 16.73 6.74
CA LEU A 215 -12.55 16.31 6.54
C LEU A 215 -12.56 14.90 5.96
N ASP A 216 -13.09 13.96 6.72
CA ASP A 216 -13.18 12.54 6.36
C ASP A 216 -14.47 12.23 5.56
N ASP A 217 -14.84 10.96 5.44
CA ASP A 217 -15.96 10.43 4.66
C ASP A 217 -17.30 11.14 4.98
N GLY A 218 -18.19 11.20 4.00
CA GLY A 218 -19.55 11.70 4.17
C GLY A 218 -19.81 13.14 3.68
N TRP A 219 -18.84 13.80 3.06
CA TRP A 219 -18.95 15.17 2.57
C TRP A 219 -19.51 15.29 1.15
N PHE A 220 -19.73 14.19 0.45
CA PHE A 220 -20.01 14.13 -0.98
C PHE A 220 -21.32 13.42 -1.32
N ALA A 221 -21.68 13.46 -2.62
CA ALA A 221 -22.84 12.86 -3.27
C ALA A 221 -24.18 13.56 -2.94
N ASN A 222 -24.93 13.91 -4.00
CA ASN A 222 -26.22 14.59 -3.88
C ASN A 222 -27.40 13.66 -4.20
N LYS A 223 -27.36 12.88 -5.27
CA LYS A 223 -28.43 11.93 -5.60
C LYS A 223 -28.52 10.78 -4.61
N TYR A 224 -27.38 10.29 -4.17
CA TYR A 224 -27.23 9.22 -3.16
C TYR A 224 -26.35 9.72 -2.02
N PRO A 225 -26.85 10.61 -1.13
CA PRO A 225 -26.02 11.26 -0.11
C PRO A 225 -25.22 10.26 0.73
N ARG A 226 -23.94 10.55 0.90
CA ARG A 226 -23.03 9.68 1.66
C ARG A 226 -23.30 9.78 3.17
N SER A 227 -24.27 8.99 3.62
CA SER A 227 -24.68 8.88 5.03
C SER A 227 -24.38 7.51 5.64
N GLY A 228 -23.60 6.68 4.95
CA GLY A 228 -23.19 5.33 5.33
C GLY A 228 -22.50 4.64 4.17
N ASP A 229 -21.97 3.42 4.39
CA ASP A 229 -21.12 2.68 3.45
C ASP A 229 -21.86 2.14 2.20
N HIS A 230 -23.19 2.26 2.13
CA HIS A 230 -23.99 1.59 1.11
C HIS A 230 -24.23 2.40 -0.16
N GLN A 231 -23.86 3.68 -0.17
CA GLN A 231 -24.17 4.59 -1.27
C GLN A 231 -23.21 5.79 -1.36
N GLY A 232 -23.20 6.42 -2.52
CA GLY A 232 -22.55 7.71 -2.78
C GLY A 232 -21.08 7.63 -3.12
N LEU A 233 -20.36 6.53 -2.80
CA LEU A 233 -18.94 6.43 -3.11
C LEU A 233 -18.72 6.43 -4.63
N GLY A 234 -17.91 7.36 -5.10
CA GLY A 234 -17.67 7.64 -6.52
C GLY A 234 -18.17 9.01 -6.98
N ASP A 235 -19.16 9.60 -6.26
CA ASP A 235 -19.76 10.88 -6.60
C ASP A 235 -19.10 11.99 -5.77
N TRP A 236 -17.97 12.51 -6.23
CA TRP A 236 -17.10 13.42 -5.48
C TRP A 236 -17.54 14.91 -5.54
N ASP A 237 -18.84 15.14 -5.65
CA ASP A 237 -19.42 16.47 -5.54
C ASP A 237 -19.89 16.72 -4.10
N GLU A 238 -19.57 17.88 -3.53
CA GLU A 238 -20.00 18.22 -2.16
C GLU A 238 -21.51 18.14 -1.99
N THR A 239 -21.96 17.51 -0.89
CA THR A 239 -23.37 17.38 -0.59
C THR A 239 -23.94 18.69 -0.04
N ALA A 240 -24.90 19.28 -0.75
CA ALA A 240 -25.51 20.56 -0.38
C ALA A 240 -26.25 20.52 0.96
N ASP A 241 -26.74 19.36 1.37
CA ASP A 241 -27.46 19.20 2.64
C ASP A 241 -26.59 19.46 3.87
N LYS A 242 -25.31 19.03 3.82
CA LYS A 242 -24.37 19.22 4.92
C LYS A 242 -23.45 20.42 4.72
N LEU A 243 -23.13 20.74 3.48
CA LEU A 243 -22.19 21.77 3.07
C LEU A 243 -22.83 22.77 2.11
N PRO A 244 -23.86 23.56 2.56
CA PRO A 244 -24.61 24.48 1.68
C PRO A 244 -23.74 25.58 1.06
N HIS A 245 -22.59 25.92 1.66
CA HIS A 245 -21.62 26.88 1.11
C HIS A 245 -20.41 26.23 0.46
N GLY A 246 -20.40 24.86 0.39
CA GLY A 246 -19.36 24.05 -0.25
C GLY A 246 -18.05 23.97 0.50
N ILE A 247 -17.12 23.16 -0.05
CA ILE A 247 -15.78 22.97 0.50
C ILE A 247 -14.98 24.27 0.54
N GLY A 248 -15.23 25.17 -0.41
CA GLY A 248 -14.59 26.49 -0.45
C GLY A 248 -14.79 27.29 0.84
N TYR A 249 -15.97 27.23 1.44
CA TYR A 249 -16.26 27.86 2.73
C TYR A 249 -15.39 27.30 3.86
N LEU A 250 -15.23 25.96 3.93
CA LEU A 250 -14.44 25.30 4.95
C LEU A 250 -12.93 25.59 4.77
N THR A 251 -12.45 25.65 3.54
CA THR A 251 -11.03 26.00 3.26
C THR A 251 -10.73 27.43 3.68
N GLU A 252 -11.62 28.38 3.44
CA GLU A 252 -11.46 29.77 3.89
C GLU A 252 -11.58 29.89 5.42
N ALA A 253 -12.44 29.10 6.07
CA ALA A 253 -12.53 29.05 7.53
C ALA A 253 -11.22 28.54 8.15
N ALA A 254 -10.64 27.45 7.64
CA ALA A 254 -9.37 26.94 8.08
C ALA A 254 -8.23 27.97 7.87
N LYS A 255 -8.20 28.61 6.71
CA LYS A 255 -7.21 29.66 6.39
C LYS A 255 -7.26 30.83 7.35
N LYS A 256 -8.47 31.31 7.68
CA LYS A 256 -8.66 32.39 8.68
C LYS A 256 -8.13 32.00 10.06
N LYS A 257 -8.14 30.73 10.38
CA LYS A 257 -7.64 30.14 11.64
C LYS A 257 -6.17 29.76 11.56
N SER A 258 -5.50 29.98 10.43
CA SER A 258 -4.09 29.66 10.17
C SER A 258 -3.74 28.17 10.28
N ILE A 259 -4.70 27.28 10.06
CA ILE A 259 -4.50 25.84 9.95
C ILE A 259 -4.67 25.40 8.49
N LYS A 260 -4.08 24.25 8.13
CA LYS A 260 -4.29 23.61 6.82
C LYS A 260 -5.63 22.88 6.79
N PHE A 261 -6.19 22.73 5.60
CA PHE A 261 -7.38 21.92 5.35
C PHE A 261 -6.99 20.74 4.45
N GLY A 262 -7.43 19.55 4.83
CA GLY A 262 -7.31 18.33 4.05
C GLY A 262 -8.70 17.71 3.82
N ILE A 263 -8.79 16.87 2.79
CA ILE A 263 -10.02 16.15 2.45
C ILE A 263 -9.70 14.69 2.14
N TRP A 264 -10.54 13.79 2.65
CA TRP A 264 -10.44 12.36 2.38
C TRP A 264 -11.14 11.99 1.07
N ILE A 265 -10.51 11.11 0.29
CA ILE A 265 -11.07 10.48 -0.91
C ILE A 265 -10.69 9.01 -0.98
N GLU A 266 -11.58 8.16 -1.52
CA GLU A 266 -11.36 6.71 -1.76
C GLU A 266 -11.65 6.38 -3.23
N PRO A 267 -10.76 6.77 -4.17
CA PRO A 267 -11.03 6.70 -5.61
C PRO A 267 -10.93 5.30 -6.19
N GLU A 268 -10.41 4.32 -5.45
CA GLU A 268 -10.24 2.94 -5.91
C GLU A 268 -11.53 2.12 -5.89
N MET A 269 -12.63 2.65 -5.34
CA MET A 269 -13.88 1.92 -5.19
C MET A 269 -15.09 2.76 -5.54
N VAL A 270 -16.21 2.09 -5.82
CA VAL A 270 -17.48 2.71 -6.16
C VAL A 270 -18.64 1.95 -5.50
N ASN A 271 -19.66 2.66 -5.04
CA ASN A 271 -20.92 2.02 -4.66
C ASN A 271 -21.80 1.75 -5.88
N PRO A 272 -22.54 0.65 -5.95
CA PRO A 272 -23.59 0.45 -6.95
C PRO A 272 -24.69 1.54 -6.90
N LYS A 273 -24.94 2.12 -5.73
CA LYS A 273 -25.76 3.32 -5.57
C LYS A 273 -24.89 4.56 -5.63
N SER A 274 -24.45 4.91 -6.84
CA SER A 274 -23.79 6.17 -7.19
C SER A 274 -24.13 6.57 -8.62
N GLU A 275 -24.07 7.85 -8.92
CA GLU A 275 -24.24 8.34 -10.29
C GLU A 275 -23.08 7.90 -11.18
N LEU A 276 -21.87 7.79 -10.63
CA LEU A 276 -20.71 7.27 -11.36
C LEU A 276 -20.97 5.86 -11.85
N TYR A 277 -21.41 4.96 -10.99
CA TYR A 277 -21.71 3.58 -11.39
C TYR A 277 -22.86 3.48 -12.40
N GLU A 278 -23.92 4.30 -12.24
CA GLU A 278 -25.01 4.33 -13.21
C GLU A 278 -24.54 4.71 -14.61
N LYS A 279 -23.60 5.66 -14.71
CA LYS A 279 -23.06 6.17 -15.98
C LYS A 279 -21.97 5.27 -16.57
N HIS A 280 -21.17 4.64 -15.73
CA HIS A 280 -19.91 3.96 -16.10
C HIS A 280 -19.76 2.59 -15.44
N LYS A 281 -20.73 1.70 -15.65
CA LYS A 281 -20.64 0.29 -15.18
C LYS A 281 -19.46 -0.46 -15.78
N ASP A 282 -19.02 -0.05 -16.97
CA ASP A 282 -17.89 -0.58 -17.71
C ASP A 282 -16.52 -0.24 -17.10
N TRP A 283 -16.48 0.66 -16.10
CA TRP A 283 -15.23 1.02 -15.40
C TRP A 283 -14.89 0.08 -14.24
N VAL A 284 -15.86 -0.72 -13.79
CA VAL A 284 -15.60 -1.74 -12.76
C VAL A 284 -14.62 -2.77 -13.28
N ILE A 285 -13.62 -3.10 -12.49
CA ILE A 285 -12.66 -4.16 -12.82
C ILE A 285 -13.41 -5.49 -12.85
N HIS A 286 -13.51 -6.06 -14.04
CA HIS A 286 -14.27 -7.27 -14.30
C HIS A 286 -13.41 -8.32 -14.98
N LEU A 287 -13.48 -9.56 -14.51
CA LEU A 287 -12.85 -10.72 -15.13
C LEU A 287 -13.92 -11.58 -15.83
N PRO A 288 -13.69 -12.00 -17.10
CA PRO A 288 -14.62 -12.89 -17.79
C PRO A 288 -14.89 -14.15 -16.98
N ASN A 289 -16.16 -14.54 -16.88
CA ASN A 289 -16.62 -15.73 -16.14
C ASN A 289 -16.32 -15.72 -14.63
N ARG A 290 -16.23 -14.56 -14.03
CA ARG A 290 -16.12 -14.35 -12.60
C ARG A 290 -17.23 -13.42 -12.14
N ASP A 291 -17.69 -13.62 -10.90
CA ASP A 291 -18.58 -12.68 -10.24
C ASP A 291 -17.85 -11.38 -9.93
N GLU A 292 -18.60 -10.28 -9.80
CA GLU A 292 -18.07 -9.02 -9.33
C GLU A 292 -17.48 -9.18 -7.93
N TYR A 293 -16.34 -8.53 -7.70
CA TYR A 293 -15.70 -8.54 -6.39
C TYR A 293 -16.18 -7.36 -5.57
N TYR A 294 -16.88 -7.67 -4.49
CA TYR A 294 -17.30 -6.71 -3.49
C TYR A 294 -16.37 -6.74 -2.28
N PHE A 295 -15.91 -5.57 -1.86
CA PHE A 295 -15.36 -5.37 -0.54
C PHE A 295 -16.34 -4.53 0.26
N ARG A 296 -16.90 -5.07 1.35
CA ARG A 296 -18.08 -4.54 2.02
C ARG A 296 -19.24 -4.36 1.00
N ASN A 297 -19.65 -3.12 0.73
CA ASN A 297 -20.73 -2.77 -0.20
C ASN A 297 -20.22 -2.04 -1.46
N GLN A 298 -18.96 -2.19 -1.78
CA GLN A 298 -18.25 -1.41 -2.79
C GLN A 298 -17.61 -2.33 -3.82
N LEU A 299 -17.57 -1.89 -5.07
CA LEU A 299 -16.89 -2.52 -6.21
C LEU A 299 -15.55 -1.83 -6.46
N VAL A 300 -14.60 -2.57 -7.01
CA VAL A 300 -13.28 -2.07 -7.39
C VAL A 300 -13.26 -1.66 -8.86
#